data_cb35d5ec4ce6c05cf62e97eb1a5fc9a4
#
_entry.id   cb35d5ec4ce6c05cf62e97eb1a5fc9a4
#
_cell.length_a   1.000
_cell.length_b   1.000
_cell.length_c   1.000
_cell.angle_alpha   90.00
_cell.angle_beta   90.00
_cell.angle_gamma   90.00
#
_symmetry.space_group_name_H-M   'P 1'
#
loop_
_entity.id
_entity.type
_entity.pdbx_description
1 polymer ?
#
loop_
_entity_poly.entity_id
_entity_poly.type
_entity_poly.pdbx_seq_one_letter_code
_entity_poly.pdbx_strand_id
1 'polypeptide(L)'
;MKKINQYKLLVAFCILPCWASCDYEEVNTNPYEVTDEEANRDGVAVGGSIMSLARQVFPVGTPANKTDIINEYQTSFNVSADVWSGYFSQNNNWYSGSNHLTYYLQDDWTSSTYTSTYTKAYASWKKIKENAEETGNMANYALAQILKISCWHKALETFGPIPYTYAGEGLLVVPYDTEQEVYTAMFNDLKSAITELTSLANSGAKVMEDFDLVYAGDPVKWVKYANSLMLRLAMRLKYCAPDMAKQWAHEALNHSVGVMTAKDDEAKIS
;
A
#
# COMPACT_ATOMS: atom_id res chain seq x y z
N MET A 1 -45.97 37.54 41.00
CA MET A 1 -46.29 36.38 40.12
C MET A 1 -46.07 36.60 38.60
N LYS A 2 -45.84 37.83 38.09
CA LYS A 2 -45.60 38.07 36.65
C LYS A 2 -44.15 37.76 36.14
N LYS A 3 -43.14 37.79 37.00
CA LYS A 3 -41.73 37.57 36.58
C LYS A 3 -41.41 36.09 36.22
N ILE A 4 -42.08 35.11 36.83
CA ILE A 4 -41.84 33.69 36.58
C ILE A 4 -42.31 33.26 35.17
N ASN A 5 -43.30 33.91 34.62
CA ASN A 5 -43.81 33.58 33.27
C ASN A 5 -42.89 34.11 32.15
N GLN A 6 -42.15 35.19 32.40
CA GLN A 6 -41.20 35.72 31.40
C GLN A 6 -39.97 34.79 31.21
N TYR A 7 -39.47 34.20 32.30
CA TYR A 7 -38.36 33.27 32.22
C TYR A 7 -38.75 31.93 31.55
N LYS A 8 -39.98 31.48 31.79
CA LYS A 8 -40.49 30.29 31.10
C LYS A 8 -40.64 30.49 29.60
N LEU A 9 -41.03 31.72 29.18
CA LEU A 9 -41.13 32.07 27.76
C LEU A 9 -39.76 32.22 27.11
N LEU A 10 -38.78 32.76 27.84
CA LEU A 10 -37.41 32.89 27.36
C LEU A 10 -36.72 31.54 27.21
N VAL A 11 -36.91 30.59 28.15
CA VAL A 11 -36.40 29.22 28.07
C VAL A 11 -37.05 28.44 26.94
N ALA A 12 -38.37 28.62 26.73
CA ALA A 12 -39.06 27.99 25.59
C ALA A 12 -38.54 28.51 24.24
N PHE A 13 -38.22 29.83 24.15
CA PHE A 13 -37.69 30.42 22.92
C PHE A 13 -36.23 30.03 22.63
N CYS A 14 -35.42 29.68 23.63
CA CYS A 14 -34.08 29.19 23.47
C CYS A 14 -34.01 27.69 23.11
N ILE A 15 -35.05 26.92 23.41
CA ILE A 15 -35.11 25.47 23.09
C ILE A 15 -35.66 25.22 21.68
N LEU A 16 -36.50 26.09 21.16
CA LEU A 16 -37.08 25.96 19.81
C LEU A 16 -36.06 25.97 18.66
N PRO A 17 -34.96 26.78 18.68
CA PRO A 17 -33.95 26.74 17.63
C PRO A 17 -33.06 25.48 17.66
N CYS A 18 -32.97 24.77 18.80
CA CYS A 18 -32.19 23.50 18.87
C CYS A 18 -32.91 22.34 18.14
N TRP A 19 -34.19 22.43 17.89
CA TRP A 19 -34.94 21.43 17.13
C TRP A 19 -35.02 21.72 15.63
N ALA A 20 -34.60 22.95 15.24
CA ALA A 20 -34.46 23.36 13.85
C ALA A 20 -32.98 23.33 13.38
N SER A 21 -32.10 22.77 14.20
CA SER A 21 -30.74 22.44 13.82
C SER A 21 -30.74 21.11 13.06
N CYS A 22 -31.33 21.19 11.96
CA CYS A 22 -31.66 20.30 10.91
C CYS A 22 -30.47 19.86 10.13
N ASP A 23 -30.56 18.78 9.57
CA ASP A 23 -30.05 18.31 8.28
C ASP A 23 -28.67 18.87 7.87
N TYR A 24 -27.74 18.93 8.87
CA TYR A 24 -26.34 19.22 8.59
C TYR A 24 -25.77 18.20 7.58
N GLU A 25 -26.23 16.98 7.65
CA GLU A 25 -25.89 15.93 6.69
C GLU A 25 -26.45 16.24 5.29
N GLU A 26 -27.72 16.62 5.17
CA GLU A 26 -28.35 16.93 3.88
C GLU A 26 -27.77 18.20 3.24
N VAL A 27 -27.47 19.23 4.03
CA VAL A 27 -26.88 20.51 3.53
C VAL A 27 -25.42 20.36 3.16
N ASN A 28 -24.67 19.48 3.83
CA ASN A 28 -23.25 19.23 3.55
C ASN A 28 -23.02 18.07 2.60
N THR A 29 -24.03 17.30 2.23
CA THR A 29 -23.88 16.26 1.21
C THR A 29 -23.82 16.94 -0.16
N ASN A 30 -22.67 16.80 -0.82
CA ASN A 30 -22.53 17.26 -2.20
C ASN A 30 -23.35 16.33 -3.12
N PRO A 31 -24.44 16.79 -3.75
CA PRO A 31 -25.28 15.92 -4.59
C PRO A 31 -24.57 15.43 -5.88
N TYR A 32 -23.38 15.94 -6.15
CA TYR A 32 -22.52 15.53 -7.27
C TYR A 32 -21.35 14.67 -6.83
N GLU A 33 -21.21 14.40 -5.54
CA GLU A 33 -20.19 13.51 -5.01
C GLU A 33 -20.71 12.08 -5.03
N VAL A 34 -19.91 11.17 -5.56
CA VAL A 34 -20.23 9.74 -5.55
C VAL A 34 -20.32 9.30 -4.10
N THR A 35 -21.48 8.81 -3.69
CA THR A 35 -21.67 8.28 -2.33
C THR A 35 -20.82 7.03 -2.12
N ASP A 36 -20.48 6.72 -0.87
CA ASP A 36 -19.75 5.49 -0.55
C ASP A 36 -20.49 4.23 -1.05
N GLU A 37 -21.82 4.25 -1.03
CA GLU A 37 -22.66 3.17 -1.56
C GLU A 37 -22.53 3.04 -3.09
N GLU A 38 -22.51 4.15 -3.81
CA GLU A 38 -22.30 4.16 -5.26
C GLU A 38 -20.87 3.79 -5.62
N ALA A 39 -19.88 4.29 -4.86
CA ALA A 39 -18.46 3.96 -5.03
C ALA A 39 -18.17 2.49 -4.76
N ASN A 40 -18.89 1.88 -3.82
CA ASN A 40 -18.74 0.45 -3.48
C ASN A 40 -19.56 -0.47 -4.41
N ARG A 41 -20.45 0.10 -5.24
CA ARG A 41 -21.18 -0.68 -6.23
C ARG A 41 -20.20 -1.31 -7.22
N ASP A 42 -20.36 -2.60 -7.49
CA ASP A 42 -19.53 -3.39 -8.39
C ASP A 42 -18.02 -3.47 -8.00
N GLY A 43 -17.69 -3.15 -6.75
CA GLY A 43 -16.31 -3.22 -6.24
C GLY A 43 -15.37 -2.14 -6.80
N VAL A 44 -15.89 -1.09 -7.43
CA VAL A 44 -15.07 -0.07 -8.14
C VAL A 44 -14.12 0.66 -7.21
N ALA A 45 -14.54 1.01 -6.00
CA ALA A 45 -13.69 1.73 -5.04
C ALA A 45 -12.49 0.88 -4.59
N VAL A 46 -12.74 -0.40 -4.29
CA VAL A 46 -11.68 -1.36 -3.91
C VAL A 46 -10.81 -1.70 -5.10
N GLY A 47 -11.42 -1.91 -6.27
CA GLY A 47 -10.71 -2.16 -7.52
C GLY A 47 -9.78 -1.01 -7.90
N GLY A 48 -10.24 0.22 -7.81
CA GLY A 48 -9.41 1.41 -8.01
C GLY A 48 -8.22 1.48 -7.04
N SER A 49 -8.44 1.06 -5.79
CA SER A 49 -7.37 0.98 -4.78
C SER A 49 -6.36 -0.12 -5.09
N ILE A 50 -6.77 -1.29 -5.58
CA ILE A 50 -5.86 -2.37 -6.05
C ILE A 50 -5.01 -1.87 -7.22
N MET A 51 -5.63 -1.24 -8.23
CA MET A 51 -4.91 -0.68 -9.37
C MET A 51 -3.89 0.39 -8.94
N SER A 52 -4.28 1.27 -8.03
CA SER A 52 -3.41 2.31 -7.48
C SER A 52 -2.22 1.70 -6.74
N LEU A 53 -2.48 0.73 -5.86
CA LEU A 53 -1.43 0.04 -5.10
C LEU A 53 -0.45 -0.72 -6.00
N ALA A 54 -0.96 -1.42 -7.02
CA ALA A 54 -0.13 -2.14 -7.99
C ALA A 54 0.82 -1.19 -8.73
N ARG A 55 0.33 0.01 -9.12
CA ARG A 55 1.18 1.03 -9.78
C ARG A 55 2.26 1.60 -8.87
N GLN A 56 2.10 1.56 -7.55
CA GLN A 56 3.12 2.03 -6.60
C GLN A 56 4.29 1.05 -6.43
N VAL A 57 4.15 -0.20 -6.84
CA VAL A 57 5.26 -1.17 -6.78
C VAL A 57 6.43 -0.71 -7.65
N PHE A 58 6.13 -0.20 -8.85
CA PHE A 58 7.08 0.50 -9.72
C PHE A 58 6.40 1.80 -10.18
N PRO A 59 6.61 2.92 -9.45
CA PRO A 59 5.86 4.15 -9.67
C PRO A 59 6.34 4.88 -10.94
N VAL A 60 6.07 4.25 -12.08
CA VAL A 60 6.31 4.79 -13.42
C VAL A 60 4.98 5.11 -14.09
N GLY A 61 4.92 6.22 -14.77
CA GLY A 61 3.75 6.63 -15.51
C GLY A 61 4.05 7.82 -16.41
N THR A 62 3.12 8.13 -17.29
CA THR A 62 3.20 9.30 -18.16
C THR A 62 1.82 9.94 -18.28
N PRO A 63 1.75 11.24 -18.62
CA PRO A 63 0.48 11.88 -18.94
C PRO A 63 -0.26 11.19 -20.09
N ALA A 64 0.47 10.59 -21.04
CA ALA A 64 -0.10 9.84 -22.16
C ALA A 64 -0.89 8.61 -21.68
N ASN A 65 -0.45 7.98 -20.59
CA ASN A 65 -1.12 6.84 -19.97
C ASN A 65 -2.23 7.27 -18.97
N LYS A 66 -2.50 8.58 -18.88
CA LYS A 66 -3.48 9.14 -17.94
C LYS A 66 -3.23 8.72 -16.48
N THR A 67 -1.95 8.64 -16.09
CA THR A 67 -1.52 8.34 -14.73
C THR A 67 -1.01 9.61 -14.05
N ASP A 68 -1.22 9.72 -12.75
CA ASP A 68 -0.71 10.81 -11.92
C ASP A 68 0.76 10.62 -11.56
N ILE A 69 1.30 9.42 -11.84
CA ILE A 69 2.66 9.02 -11.49
C ILE A 69 3.59 9.46 -12.62
N ILE A 70 4.30 10.55 -12.40
CA ILE A 70 5.27 11.09 -13.37
C ILE A 70 6.62 11.20 -12.67
N ASN A 71 7.64 10.52 -13.22
CA ASN A 71 9.02 10.57 -12.73
C ASN A 71 9.23 10.14 -11.26
N GLU A 72 8.24 9.53 -10.61
CA GLU A 72 8.37 9.11 -9.21
C GLU A 72 9.41 8.01 -9.05
N TYR A 73 9.51 7.08 -9.99
CA TYR A 73 10.55 6.06 -9.97
C TYR A 73 11.94 6.69 -10.09
N GLN A 74 12.09 7.72 -10.91
CA GLN A 74 13.35 8.44 -11.05
C GLN A 74 13.80 9.05 -9.72
N THR A 75 12.91 9.77 -9.03
CA THR A 75 13.25 10.43 -7.76
C THR A 75 13.37 9.46 -6.61
N SER A 76 12.51 8.44 -6.54
CA SER A 76 12.52 7.48 -5.44
C SER A 76 13.67 6.47 -5.50
N PHE A 77 14.17 6.14 -6.70
CA PHE A 77 15.15 5.08 -6.87
C PHE A 77 16.37 5.51 -7.72
N ASN A 78 16.17 5.97 -8.97
CA ASN A 78 17.30 6.16 -9.87
C ASN A 78 18.30 7.21 -9.38
N VAL A 79 17.84 8.40 -9.01
CA VAL A 79 18.72 9.47 -8.52
C VAL A 79 18.98 9.42 -7.03
N SER A 80 18.15 8.70 -6.26
CA SER A 80 18.31 8.57 -4.81
C SER A 80 19.28 7.46 -4.43
N ALA A 81 19.08 6.23 -4.92
CA ALA A 81 19.79 5.05 -4.47
C ALA A 81 20.59 4.34 -5.57
N ASP A 82 20.05 4.23 -6.79
CA ASP A 82 20.69 3.44 -7.86
C ASP A 82 22.05 4.00 -8.29
N VAL A 83 22.24 5.31 -8.15
CA VAL A 83 23.52 5.98 -8.46
C VAL A 83 24.68 5.47 -7.58
N TRP A 84 24.39 5.02 -6.37
CA TRP A 84 25.42 4.51 -5.45
C TRP A 84 25.87 3.09 -5.79
N SER A 85 25.05 2.35 -6.57
CA SER A 85 25.47 1.05 -7.11
C SER A 85 26.55 1.17 -8.20
N GLY A 86 26.73 2.35 -8.77
CA GLY A 86 27.63 2.59 -9.90
C GLY A 86 27.06 2.17 -11.26
N TYR A 87 25.82 1.65 -11.32
CA TYR A 87 25.15 1.30 -12.58
C TYR A 87 24.53 2.51 -13.27
N PHE A 88 24.24 3.57 -12.53
CA PHE A 88 23.62 4.79 -13.01
C PHE A 88 24.54 5.99 -12.78
N SER A 89 24.53 6.91 -13.76
CA SER A 89 25.22 8.19 -13.68
C SER A 89 24.35 9.26 -14.32
N GLN A 90 24.53 10.50 -13.92
CA GLN A 90 23.83 11.63 -14.52
C GLN A 90 24.59 12.17 -15.74
N ASN A 91 23.86 12.70 -16.69
CA ASN A 91 24.39 13.36 -17.88
C ASN A 91 24.22 14.88 -17.85
N ASN A 92 23.71 15.42 -16.76
CA ASN A 92 23.52 16.85 -16.57
C ASN A 92 23.99 17.27 -15.16
N ASN A 93 24.04 18.55 -14.91
CA ASN A 93 24.58 19.12 -13.68
C ASN A 93 23.47 19.48 -12.68
N TRP A 94 22.60 18.51 -12.33
CA TRP A 94 21.54 18.73 -11.36
C TRP A 94 22.08 19.24 -10.02
N TYR A 95 21.41 20.24 -9.47
CA TYR A 95 21.81 20.93 -8.24
C TYR A 95 23.25 21.46 -8.29
N SER A 96 23.70 21.88 -9.48
CA SER A 96 25.07 22.38 -9.70
C SER A 96 26.16 21.40 -9.25
N GLY A 97 25.88 20.08 -9.36
CA GLY A 97 26.78 19.01 -8.98
C GLY A 97 26.70 18.61 -7.50
N SER A 98 25.89 19.30 -6.68
CA SER A 98 25.68 18.92 -5.28
C SER A 98 24.50 17.96 -5.17
N ASN A 99 24.72 16.68 -5.42
CA ASN A 99 23.68 15.66 -5.43
C ASN A 99 24.20 14.30 -4.95
N HIS A 100 23.37 13.27 -4.97
CA HIS A 100 23.70 11.95 -4.42
C HIS A 100 24.95 11.31 -5.06
N LEU A 101 25.25 11.57 -6.33
CA LEU A 101 26.47 11.10 -6.98
C LEU A 101 27.73 11.67 -6.34
N THR A 102 27.65 12.85 -5.76
CA THR A 102 28.75 13.52 -5.06
C THR A 102 28.63 13.39 -3.54
N TYR A 103 27.79 12.46 -3.05
CA TYR A 103 27.49 12.23 -1.64
C TYR A 103 26.88 13.45 -0.93
N TYR A 104 26.25 14.35 -1.69
CA TYR A 104 25.45 15.43 -1.15
C TYR A 104 23.98 15.02 -1.22
N LEU A 105 23.40 14.69 -0.04
CA LEU A 105 22.03 14.22 0.04
C LEU A 105 21.05 15.37 -0.23
N GLN A 106 20.19 15.16 -1.20
CA GLN A 106 19.07 16.06 -1.50
C GLN A 106 17.83 15.56 -0.76
N ASP A 107 17.21 16.42 0.02
CA ASP A 107 16.08 16.04 0.90
C ASP A 107 14.86 15.54 0.11
N ASP A 108 14.55 16.14 -1.03
CA ASP A 108 13.45 15.74 -1.90
C ASP A 108 13.67 14.34 -2.51
N TRP A 109 14.91 14.02 -2.91
CA TRP A 109 15.23 12.69 -3.41
C TRP A 109 15.26 11.64 -2.28
N THR A 110 15.82 12.01 -1.14
CA THR A 110 15.89 11.12 0.04
C THR A 110 14.49 10.79 0.55
N SER A 111 13.61 11.80 0.66
CA SER A 111 12.25 11.61 1.19
C SER A 111 11.28 10.94 0.21
N SER A 112 11.59 10.92 -1.09
CA SER A 112 10.68 10.46 -2.14
C SER A 112 10.24 9.01 -1.93
N THR A 113 11.16 8.09 -1.60
CA THR A 113 10.83 6.68 -1.33
C THR A 113 9.87 6.55 -0.14
N TYR A 114 10.11 7.33 0.94
CA TYR A 114 9.23 7.35 2.10
C TYR A 114 7.83 7.86 1.75
N THR A 115 7.75 9.00 1.07
CA THR A 115 6.49 9.60 0.65
C THR A 115 5.67 8.68 -0.25
N SER A 116 6.30 8.07 -1.24
CA SER A 116 5.66 7.11 -2.15
C SER A 116 5.07 5.93 -1.36
N THR A 117 5.82 5.39 -0.40
CA THR A 117 5.40 4.25 0.41
C THR A 117 4.28 4.61 1.39
N TYR A 118 4.49 5.65 2.23
CA TYR A 118 3.58 5.94 3.35
C TYR A 118 2.41 6.86 2.99
N THR A 119 2.51 7.66 1.96
CA THR A 119 1.39 8.53 1.56
C THR A 119 0.49 7.87 0.52
N LYS A 120 1.08 7.29 -0.52
CA LYS A 120 0.32 6.79 -1.68
C LYS A 120 -0.05 5.31 -1.54
N ALA A 121 0.95 4.44 -1.35
CA ALA A 121 0.70 3.02 -1.27
C ALA A 121 -0.11 2.65 0.00
N TYR A 122 0.20 3.30 1.13
CA TYR A 122 -0.52 3.06 2.37
C TYR A 122 -2.03 3.37 2.28
N ALA A 123 -2.40 4.51 1.72
CA ALA A 123 -3.81 4.91 1.63
C ALA A 123 -4.65 3.89 0.85
N SER A 124 -4.10 3.39 -0.27
CA SER A 124 -4.75 2.36 -1.08
C SER A 124 -4.85 1.02 -0.34
N TRP A 125 -3.78 0.57 0.29
CA TRP A 125 -3.77 -0.66 1.08
C TRP A 125 -4.77 -0.62 2.24
N LYS A 126 -4.84 0.50 2.96
CA LYS A 126 -5.77 0.67 4.10
C LYS A 126 -7.23 0.53 3.66
N LYS A 127 -7.64 1.17 2.57
CA LYS A 127 -8.99 1.04 2.04
C LYS A 127 -9.36 -0.40 1.68
N ILE A 128 -8.41 -1.15 1.11
CA ILE A 128 -8.65 -2.55 0.77
C ILE A 128 -8.78 -3.40 2.04
N LYS A 129 -7.92 -3.15 3.05
CA LYS A 129 -7.98 -3.82 4.35
C LYS A 129 -9.34 -3.61 5.01
N GLU A 130 -9.76 -2.35 5.17
CA GLU A 130 -11.02 -1.98 5.81
C GLU A 130 -12.22 -2.63 5.08
N ASN A 131 -12.26 -2.58 3.77
CA ASN A 131 -13.32 -3.23 2.99
C ASN A 131 -13.30 -4.75 3.13
N ALA A 132 -12.13 -5.38 3.15
CA ALA A 132 -12.02 -6.83 3.31
C ALA A 132 -12.47 -7.28 4.71
N GLU A 133 -12.16 -6.51 5.74
CA GLU A 133 -12.62 -6.76 7.12
C GLU A 133 -14.15 -6.61 7.23
N GLU A 134 -14.73 -5.64 6.56
CA GLU A 134 -16.17 -5.39 6.53
C GLU A 134 -16.94 -6.48 5.75
N THR A 135 -16.44 -6.86 4.60
CA THR A 135 -17.11 -7.79 3.67
C THR A 135 -16.74 -9.25 3.88
N GLY A 136 -15.66 -9.54 4.61
CA GLY A 136 -15.10 -10.88 4.77
C GLY A 136 -14.30 -11.36 3.53
N ASN A 137 -14.05 -10.51 2.54
CA ASN A 137 -13.29 -10.89 1.34
C ASN A 137 -11.79 -10.83 1.58
N MET A 138 -11.27 -11.84 2.27
CA MET A 138 -9.86 -11.93 2.66
C MET A 138 -8.91 -12.17 1.48
N ALA A 139 -9.40 -12.64 0.34
CA ALA A 139 -8.58 -12.79 -0.87
C ALA A 139 -8.12 -11.43 -1.41
N ASN A 140 -8.98 -10.40 -1.37
CA ASN A 140 -8.60 -9.04 -1.74
C ASN A 140 -7.53 -8.48 -0.80
N TYR A 141 -7.66 -8.74 0.51
CA TYR A 141 -6.65 -8.35 1.49
C TYR A 141 -5.33 -9.08 1.27
N ALA A 142 -5.37 -10.38 0.95
CA ALA A 142 -4.17 -11.16 0.64
C ALA A 142 -3.41 -10.57 -0.54
N LEU A 143 -4.10 -10.21 -1.62
CA LEU A 143 -3.49 -9.51 -2.77
C LEU A 143 -2.88 -8.17 -2.35
N ALA A 144 -3.63 -7.39 -1.57
CA ALA A 144 -3.13 -6.10 -1.07
C ALA A 144 -1.90 -6.23 -0.17
N GLN A 145 -1.80 -7.29 0.64
CA GLN A 145 -0.61 -7.58 1.47
C GLN A 145 0.63 -7.86 0.61
N ILE A 146 0.49 -8.65 -0.45
CA ILE A 146 1.59 -8.92 -1.38
C ILE A 146 2.08 -7.61 -2.03
N LEU A 147 1.17 -6.78 -2.51
CA LEU A 147 1.48 -5.49 -3.12
C LEU A 147 2.08 -4.50 -2.09
N LYS A 148 1.54 -4.46 -0.87
CA LYS A 148 2.11 -3.67 0.24
C LYS A 148 3.57 -4.03 0.44
N ILE A 149 3.86 -5.31 0.64
CA ILE A 149 5.23 -5.77 0.92
C ILE A 149 6.16 -5.46 -0.26
N SER A 150 5.67 -5.58 -1.49
CA SER A 150 6.42 -5.19 -2.69
C SER A 150 6.82 -3.70 -2.71
N CYS A 151 6.09 -2.83 -2.02
CA CYS A 151 6.44 -1.42 -1.83
C CYS A 151 7.34 -1.23 -0.60
N TRP A 152 6.92 -1.77 0.56
CA TRP A 152 7.53 -1.49 1.87
C TRP A 152 8.92 -2.06 2.06
N HIS A 153 9.24 -3.23 1.46
CA HIS A 153 10.59 -3.77 1.56
C HIS A 153 11.65 -2.82 1.03
N LYS A 154 11.30 -2.01 0.01
CA LYS A 154 12.21 -1.00 -0.55
C LYS A 154 12.48 0.14 0.44
N ALA A 155 11.45 0.59 1.15
CA ALA A 155 11.61 1.59 2.22
C ALA A 155 12.47 1.03 3.37
N LEU A 156 12.24 -0.21 3.80
CA LEU A 156 13.06 -0.89 4.80
C LEU A 156 14.53 -0.98 4.36
N GLU A 157 14.77 -1.39 3.12
CA GLU A 157 16.11 -1.53 2.56
C GLU A 157 16.82 -0.18 2.35
N THR A 158 16.07 0.92 2.29
CA THR A 158 16.62 2.28 2.13
C THR A 158 16.90 2.95 3.47
N PHE A 159 15.99 2.82 4.44
CA PHE A 159 16.03 3.60 5.68
C PHE A 159 16.43 2.79 6.92
N GLY A 160 16.45 1.46 6.83
CA GLY A 160 16.59 0.59 8.01
C GLY A 160 15.28 0.52 8.80
N PRO A 161 15.28 0.76 10.13
CA PRO A 161 14.07 0.74 10.94
C PRO A 161 12.98 1.66 10.40
N ILE A 162 11.76 1.13 10.28
CA ILE A 162 10.58 1.87 9.75
C ILE A 162 9.32 1.54 10.57
N PRO A 163 8.31 2.42 10.59
CA PRO A 163 7.00 2.08 11.15
C PRO A 163 6.29 1.06 10.22
N TYR A 164 6.08 -0.16 10.69
CA TYR A 164 5.40 -1.20 9.93
C TYR A 164 4.19 -1.78 10.68
N THR A 165 4.42 -2.27 11.90
CA THR A 165 3.42 -3.01 12.68
C THR A 165 2.24 -2.13 13.09
N TYR A 166 2.53 -0.93 13.57
CA TYR A 166 1.52 0.01 14.05
C TYR A 166 1.23 1.15 13.06
N ALA A 167 1.73 1.04 11.84
CA ALA A 167 1.46 2.04 10.82
C ALA A 167 -0.05 2.09 10.53
N GLY A 168 -0.65 3.27 10.76
CA GLY A 168 -2.05 3.55 10.46
C GLY A 168 -3.08 3.10 11.49
N GLU A 169 -2.67 2.67 12.66
CA GLU A 169 -3.55 2.36 13.78
C GLU A 169 -4.10 3.63 14.50
N GLY A 170 -3.94 4.80 13.89
CA GLY A 170 -4.44 6.07 14.45
C GLY A 170 -3.64 6.60 15.65
N LEU A 171 -2.45 6.07 15.89
CA LEU A 171 -1.59 6.53 16.97
C LEU A 171 -1.04 7.93 16.66
N LEU A 172 -1.01 8.81 17.68
CA LEU A 172 -0.41 10.13 17.56
C LEU A 172 1.10 10.06 17.28
N VAL A 173 1.78 9.05 17.83
CA VAL A 173 3.19 8.77 17.59
C VAL A 173 3.30 7.28 17.28
N VAL A 174 3.79 6.96 16.09
CA VAL A 174 4.00 5.57 15.65
C VAL A 174 5.44 5.18 15.93
N PRO A 175 5.70 4.12 16.72
CA PRO A 175 7.08 3.65 16.95
C PRO A 175 7.68 3.07 15.66
N TYR A 176 9.00 3.15 15.56
CA TYR A 176 9.74 2.44 14.52
C TYR A 176 9.98 1.01 14.97
N ASP A 177 9.66 0.08 14.10
CA ASP A 177 10.02 -1.33 14.27
C ASP A 177 11.48 -1.54 13.82
N THR A 178 12.18 -2.44 14.47
CA THR A 178 13.52 -2.85 14.04
C THR A 178 13.45 -3.60 12.70
N GLU A 179 14.55 -3.63 11.95
CA GLU A 179 14.61 -4.38 10.69
C GLU A 179 14.19 -5.86 10.88
N GLN A 180 14.61 -6.48 11.98
CA GLN A 180 14.24 -7.88 12.29
C GLN A 180 12.73 -8.04 12.51
N GLU A 181 12.09 -7.12 13.22
CA GLU A 181 10.65 -7.13 13.45
C GLU A 181 9.89 -6.94 12.13
N VAL A 182 10.33 -5.99 11.29
CA VAL A 182 9.69 -5.74 9.99
C VAL A 182 9.82 -6.93 9.06
N TYR A 183 11.02 -7.54 8.93
CA TYR A 183 11.19 -8.75 8.13
C TYR A 183 10.32 -9.91 8.64
N THR A 184 10.26 -10.09 9.95
CA THR A 184 9.42 -11.13 10.57
C THR A 184 7.94 -10.91 10.25
N ALA A 185 7.46 -9.68 10.36
CA ALA A 185 6.09 -9.31 10.03
C ALA A 185 5.80 -9.53 8.54
N MET A 186 6.68 -9.06 7.65
CA MET A 186 6.53 -9.24 6.20
C MET A 186 6.46 -10.73 5.79
N PHE A 187 7.30 -11.58 6.38
CA PHE A 187 7.25 -13.01 6.09
C PHE A 187 5.95 -13.66 6.57
N ASN A 188 5.46 -13.30 7.74
CA ASN A 188 4.19 -13.82 8.26
C ASN A 188 3.00 -13.33 7.40
N ASP A 189 3.01 -12.06 7.01
CA ASP A 189 2.01 -11.47 6.12
C ASP A 189 2.00 -12.18 4.75
N LEU A 190 3.17 -12.42 4.15
CA LEU A 190 3.30 -13.17 2.90
C LEU A 190 2.79 -14.60 3.04
N LYS A 191 3.14 -15.29 4.13
CA LYS A 191 2.67 -16.65 4.38
C LYS A 191 1.15 -16.73 4.48
N SER A 192 0.54 -15.80 5.20
CA SER A 192 -0.92 -15.71 5.29
C SER A 192 -1.57 -15.43 3.94
N ALA A 193 -1.03 -14.48 3.17
CA ALA A 193 -1.53 -14.14 1.85
C ALA A 193 -1.39 -15.32 0.85
N ILE A 194 -0.27 -16.03 0.88
CA ILE A 194 -0.04 -17.24 0.06
C ILE A 194 -1.05 -18.34 0.40
N THR A 195 -1.32 -18.54 1.69
CA THR A 195 -2.30 -19.55 2.15
C THR A 195 -3.70 -19.22 1.63
N GLU A 196 -4.13 -17.98 1.75
CA GLU A 196 -5.45 -17.53 1.29
C GLU A 196 -5.59 -17.64 -0.23
N LEU A 197 -4.62 -17.14 -1.00
CA LEU A 197 -4.67 -17.22 -2.46
C LEU A 197 -4.50 -18.64 -2.99
N THR A 198 -3.80 -19.52 -2.27
CA THR A 198 -3.72 -20.95 -2.63
C THR A 198 -5.09 -21.62 -2.45
N SER A 199 -5.80 -21.29 -1.37
CA SER A 199 -7.18 -21.76 -1.16
C SER A 199 -8.11 -21.28 -2.28
N LEU A 200 -8.00 -20.01 -2.66
CA LEU A 200 -8.77 -19.44 -3.76
C LEU A 200 -8.44 -20.15 -5.10
N ALA A 201 -7.18 -20.39 -5.39
CA ALA A 201 -6.74 -21.11 -6.59
C ALA A 201 -7.35 -22.51 -6.67
N ASN A 202 -7.41 -23.24 -5.54
CA ASN A 202 -8.00 -24.56 -5.45
C ASN A 202 -9.51 -24.57 -5.69
N SER A 203 -10.19 -23.45 -5.43
CA SER A 203 -11.62 -23.30 -5.74
C SER A 203 -11.91 -22.92 -7.19
N GLY A 204 -10.88 -22.59 -7.97
CA GLY A 204 -10.99 -22.11 -9.35
C GLY A 204 -11.48 -20.65 -9.47
N ALA A 205 -11.57 -19.94 -8.34
CA ALA A 205 -11.99 -18.53 -8.32
C ALA A 205 -10.81 -17.59 -8.62
N LYS A 206 -11.13 -16.35 -8.98
CA LYS A 206 -10.18 -15.28 -9.25
C LYS A 206 -10.24 -14.20 -8.19
N VAL A 207 -9.18 -13.39 -8.09
CA VAL A 207 -9.10 -12.24 -7.19
C VAL A 207 -9.10 -10.96 -8.01
N MET A 208 -10.10 -10.09 -7.84
CA MET A 208 -10.17 -8.77 -8.49
C MET A 208 -9.90 -8.80 -9.99
N GLU A 209 -10.46 -9.76 -10.73
CA GLU A 209 -10.17 -10.03 -12.16
C GLU A 209 -10.19 -8.78 -13.03
N ASP A 210 -11.23 -7.95 -12.89
CA ASP A 210 -11.42 -6.75 -13.70
C ASP A 210 -10.46 -5.59 -13.33
N PHE A 211 -9.82 -5.66 -12.17
CA PHE A 211 -8.97 -4.59 -11.63
C PHE A 211 -7.51 -5.02 -11.44
N ASP A 212 -7.21 -6.30 -11.59
CA ASP A 212 -5.83 -6.79 -11.52
C ASP A 212 -5.09 -6.53 -12.85
N LEU A 213 -4.31 -5.47 -12.86
CA LEU A 213 -3.53 -5.03 -14.02
C LEU A 213 -2.36 -5.96 -14.38
N VAL A 214 -2.05 -6.95 -13.52
CA VAL A 214 -0.83 -7.76 -13.63
C VAL A 214 -1.12 -9.14 -14.18
N TYR A 215 -2.05 -9.86 -13.55
CA TYR A 215 -2.34 -11.26 -13.86
C TYR A 215 -3.81 -11.55 -14.14
N ALA A 216 -4.63 -10.51 -14.33
CA ALA A 216 -6.08 -10.65 -14.56
C ALA A 216 -6.75 -11.57 -13.54
N GLY A 217 -6.40 -11.40 -12.28
CA GLY A 217 -6.97 -12.11 -11.14
C GLY A 217 -6.48 -13.54 -10.94
N ASP A 218 -5.46 -14.01 -11.64
CA ASP A 218 -4.95 -15.38 -11.52
C ASP A 218 -4.23 -15.60 -10.17
N PRO A 219 -4.85 -16.31 -9.21
CA PRO A 219 -4.27 -16.49 -7.89
C PRO A 219 -3.03 -17.39 -7.90
N VAL A 220 -2.89 -18.31 -8.87
CA VAL A 220 -1.70 -19.16 -8.98
C VAL A 220 -0.47 -18.32 -9.32
N LYS A 221 -0.61 -17.37 -10.23
CA LYS A 221 0.48 -16.43 -10.58
C LYS A 221 0.83 -15.52 -9.43
N TRP A 222 -0.16 -15.03 -8.68
CA TRP A 222 0.07 -14.24 -7.48
C TRP A 222 0.78 -15.03 -6.38
N VAL A 223 0.45 -16.31 -6.18
CA VAL A 223 1.18 -17.20 -5.25
C VAL A 223 2.62 -17.40 -5.68
N LYS A 224 2.89 -17.63 -6.96
CA LYS A 224 4.27 -17.72 -7.49
C LYS A 224 5.04 -16.42 -7.25
N TYR A 225 4.42 -15.27 -7.51
CA TYR A 225 5.02 -13.98 -7.25
C TYR A 225 5.34 -13.78 -5.77
N ALA A 226 4.41 -14.10 -4.88
CA ALA A 226 4.59 -13.97 -3.43
C ALA A 226 5.69 -14.90 -2.90
N ASN A 227 5.75 -16.15 -3.36
CA ASN A 227 6.84 -17.07 -3.04
C ASN A 227 8.20 -16.53 -3.54
N SER A 228 8.24 -15.95 -4.73
CA SER A 228 9.48 -15.36 -5.28
C SER A 228 9.91 -14.13 -4.49
N LEU A 229 8.95 -13.31 -4.05
CA LEU A 229 9.21 -12.16 -3.17
C LEU A 229 9.74 -12.64 -1.81
N MET A 230 9.12 -13.66 -1.21
CA MET A 230 9.57 -14.29 0.02
C MET A 230 11.01 -14.81 -0.10
N LEU A 231 11.32 -15.51 -1.19
CA LEU A 231 12.67 -15.98 -1.48
C LEU A 231 13.67 -14.83 -1.63
N ARG A 232 13.29 -13.77 -2.35
CA ARG A 232 14.12 -12.55 -2.50
C ARG A 232 14.44 -11.93 -1.14
N LEU A 233 13.44 -11.74 -0.29
CA LEU A 233 13.62 -11.18 1.05
C LEU A 233 14.49 -12.08 1.93
N ALA A 234 14.28 -13.40 1.87
CA ALA A 234 15.11 -14.38 2.58
C ALA A 234 16.59 -14.29 2.15
N MET A 235 16.86 -14.17 0.85
CA MET A 235 18.23 -14.05 0.34
C MET A 235 18.93 -12.77 0.78
N ARG A 236 18.19 -11.69 1.05
CA ARG A 236 18.75 -10.46 1.63
C ARG A 236 19.31 -10.68 3.02
N LEU A 237 18.74 -11.61 3.78
CA LEU A 237 19.12 -11.92 5.16
C LEU A 237 20.28 -12.94 5.27
N LYS A 238 20.78 -13.45 4.15
CA LYS A 238 21.75 -14.56 4.12
C LYS A 238 22.95 -14.38 5.05
N TYR A 239 23.45 -13.17 5.21
CA TYR A 239 24.65 -12.88 6.00
C TYR A 239 24.35 -12.35 7.40
N CYS A 240 23.24 -11.63 7.59
CA CYS A 240 22.91 -11.02 8.89
C CYS A 240 22.00 -11.91 9.76
N ALA A 241 21.15 -12.75 9.15
CA ALA A 241 20.24 -13.65 9.85
C ALA A 241 20.09 -14.99 9.08
N PRO A 242 21.17 -15.82 9.00
CA PRO A 242 21.22 -16.99 8.12
C PRO A 242 20.16 -18.05 8.44
N ASP A 243 19.76 -18.22 9.70
CA ASP A 243 18.73 -19.19 10.08
C ASP A 243 17.34 -18.75 9.59
N MET A 244 17.00 -17.48 9.76
CA MET A 244 15.78 -16.89 9.22
C MET A 244 15.78 -16.96 7.67
N ALA A 245 16.89 -16.64 7.03
CA ALA A 245 17.04 -16.74 5.59
C ALA A 245 16.79 -18.17 5.09
N LYS A 246 17.39 -19.16 5.75
CA LYS A 246 17.21 -20.59 5.40
C LYS A 246 15.76 -21.03 5.59
N GLN A 247 15.13 -20.67 6.71
CA GLN A 247 13.75 -21.02 7.01
C GLN A 247 12.80 -20.53 5.90
N TRP A 248 12.84 -19.24 5.59
CA TRP A 248 11.90 -18.63 4.66
C TRP A 248 12.21 -18.94 3.19
N ALA A 249 13.48 -19.12 2.84
CA ALA A 249 13.84 -19.63 1.53
C ALA A 249 13.30 -21.06 1.31
N HIS A 250 13.38 -21.91 2.34
CA HIS A 250 12.86 -23.27 2.29
C HIS A 250 11.32 -23.28 2.18
N GLU A 251 10.64 -22.42 2.93
CA GLU A 251 9.18 -22.24 2.84
C GLU A 251 8.76 -21.87 1.41
N ALA A 252 9.41 -20.88 0.81
CA ALA A 252 9.10 -20.40 -0.54
C ALA A 252 9.36 -21.47 -1.62
N LEU A 253 10.49 -22.15 -1.54
CA LEU A 253 10.91 -23.13 -2.58
C LEU A 253 10.14 -24.45 -2.53
N ASN A 254 9.67 -24.86 -1.34
CA ASN A 254 8.93 -26.12 -1.19
C ASN A 254 7.40 -25.95 -1.23
N HIS A 255 6.91 -24.73 -1.46
CA HIS A 255 5.50 -24.52 -1.66
C HIS A 255 5.00 -25.23 -2.91
N SER A 256 3.83 -25.90 -2.85
CA SER A 256 3.30 -26.74 -3.93
C SER A 256 3.13 -26.02 -5.26
N VAL A 257 2.81 -24.72 -5.24
CA VAL A 257 2.69 -23.88 -6.45
C VAL A 257 4.07 -23.45 -6.98
N GLY A 258 5.08 -23.37 -6.11
CA GLY A 258 6.43 -22.98 -6.46
C GLY A 258 6.63 -21.46 -6.61
N VAL A 259 7.77 -21.12 -7.18
CA VAL A 259 8.21 -19.74 -7.48
C VAL A 259 8.05 -19.43 -8.98
N MET A 260 8.25 -18.18 -9.37
CA MET A 260 8.29 -17.76 -10.78
C MET A 260 9.50 -18.40 -11.48
N THR A 261 9.26 -19.15 -12.56
CA THR A 261 10.31 -19.84 -13.32
C THR A 261 10.19 -19.67 -14.82
N ALA A 262 9.06 -19.22 -15.30
CA ALA A 262 8.76 -19.06 -16.72
C ALA A 262 8.53 -17.60 -17.09
N LYS A 263 8.71 -17.26 -18.36
CA LYS A 263 8.41 -15.92 -18.89
C LYS A 263 6.96 -15.50 -18.65
N ASP A 264 6.04 -16.47 -18.68
CA ASP A 264 4.60 -16.22 -18.46
C ASP A 264 4.26 -15.91 -16.99
N ASP A 265 5.20 -16.13 -16.07
CA ASP A 265 5.08 -15.74 -14.66
C ASP A 265 5.47 -14.28 -14.42
N GLU A 266 6.01 -13.58 -15.45
CA GLU A 266 6.50 -12.20 -15.32
C GLU A 266 5.37 -11.24 -14.93
N ALA A 267 5.59 -10.49 -13.85
CA ALA A 267 4.65 -9.46 -13.39
C ALA A 267 4.80 -8.19 -14.26
N LYS A 268 3.79 -7.91 -15.06
CA LYS A 268 3.73 -6.72 -15.93
C LYS A 268 2.41 -6.00 -15.74
N ILE A 269 2.47 -4.69 -15.66
CA ILE A 269 1.28 -3.84 -15.79
C ILE A 269 1.08 -3.57 -17.28
N SER A 270 -0.08 -3.97 -17.78
CA SER A 270 -0.51 -3.79 -19.17
C SER A 270 -1.35 -2.52 -19.36
#